data_5273090fdd49aaa77fc44878b2cba368
#
_entry.id   5273090fdd49aaa77fc44878b2cba368
#
_cell.length_a   1.000
_cell.length_b   1.000
_cell.length_c   1.000
_cell.angle_alpha   90.00
_cell.angle_beta   90.00
_cell.angle_gamma   90.00
#
_symmetry.space_group_name_H-M   'P 1'
#
loop_
_entity.id
_entity.type
_entity.pdbx_description
1 polymer ?
#
loop_
_entity_poly.entity_id
_entity_poly.type
_entity_poly.pdbx_seq_one_letter_code
_entity_poly.pdbx_strand_id
1 'polypeptide(L)'
;MGIYLNPDSSKFEEAVNSDIYVDKTGLLAYTNSVLHTMQKYICVSRPRRFGKSTAANMLTAYYSRGCAAGQLFSRFEIAKNSAFKQYLNQYNTISVNMQEILSRSHSIYELIERFSKLVIRDLKKEYPDVDYFDDTDVIECMQDVYSQKKQAFVVILDEWDCIFREYKEDKAAQEKYLDFLRDVLKDKAYIHLAYMTGILPIKKYGTHSALNMFDEFSMIDPGPLAEYVGFTEAEVRMLCEQYQMDITEVKCWYDGYSFENEISIYSPRSVVSCMRFKKIGNYWNQTETFEALRIYIDMNFEGLKDDVLSMIAGNTVPVNIGNFSNDMSTFHFEDDVLTLLIHLGYVSYDYDSKTVKIPNEEVRAEYVNSVSASEWGEVSKSLKNSADTLEAIWQKRPKQVAEAISQAHFETSHIQYNDENALSYTISLALYAARNFYVIHRELAGGKGFADLVFIPRKKFPEKPAIVVELKWDKDVDGAIAQIKNKEYCRSLEEYRGNVLLVGVNYNRKTKVHECVIEEDVIGTEIV
;
A
#
# COMPACT_ATOMS: atom_id res chain seq x y z
N MET A 1 13.31 28.76 20.32
CA MET A 1 13.25 27.87 19.14
C MET A 1 14.40 26.88 19.16
N GLY A 2 14.10 25.60 19.20
CA GLY A 2 15.06 24.50 19.10
C GLY A 2 14.91 23.74 17.79
N ILE A 3 15.76 22.76 17.59
CA ILE A 3 15.67 21.87 16.42
C ILE A 3 14.64 20.74 16.68
N TYR A 4 14.60 20.25 17.90
CA TYR A 4 13.75 19.14 18.34
C TYR A 4 12.63 19.58 19.25
N LEU A 5 12.82 20.65 20.03
CA LEU A 5 11.78 21.32 20.81
C LEU A 5 11.38 22.61 20.13
N ASN A 6 10.10 22.77 19.87
CA ASN A 6 9.51 23.95 19.23
C ASN A 6 10.17 24.29 17.89
N PRO A 7 10.31 23.30 16.95
CA PRO A 7 10.84 23.59 15.62
C PRO A 7 9.92 24.52 14.85
N ASP A 8 10.45 25.12 13.78
CA ASP A 8 9.70 26.00 12.88
C ASP A 8 8.79 25.23 11.90
N SER A 9 8.08 25.96 11.05
CA SER A 9 7.13 25.42 10.06
C SER A 9 7.77 25.07 8.71
N SER A 10 9.07 25.26 8.52
CA SER A 10 9.75 25.20 7.22
C SER A 10 9.50 23.90 6.46
N LYS A 11 9.59 22.74 7.13
CA LYS A 11 9.35 21.43 6.50
C LYS A 11 7.92 21.27 5.97
N PHE A 12 6.95 21.84 6.65
CA PHE A 12 5.56 21.82 6.18
C PHE A 12 5.34 22.85 5.07
N GLU A 13 5.96 24.02 5.16
CA GLU A 13 5.92 25.03 4.09
C GLU A 13 6.51 24.50 2.79
N GLU A 14 7.62 23.76 2.81
CA GLU A 14 8.18 23.10 1.64
C GLU A 14 7.18 22.12 1.00
N ALA A 15 6.47 21.33 1.82
CA ALA A 15 5.45 20.42 1.32
C ALA A 15 4.30 21.16 0.64
N VAL A 16 3.82 22.24 1.28
CA VAL A 16 2.71 23.08 0.79
C VAL A 16 3.09 23.85 -0.47
N ASN A 17 4.35 24.23 -0.63
CA ASN A 17 4.88 24.94 -1.80
C ASN A 17 5.25 24.01 -2.96
N SER A 18 5.07 22.70 -2.81
CA SER A 18 5.29 21.75 -3.89
C SER A 18 4.25 21.91 -5.00
N ASP A 19 4.59 21.49 -6.22
CA ASP A 19 3.70 21.57 -7.41
C ASP A 19 2.31 20.96 -7.15
N ILE A 20 2.27 19.90 -6.34
CA ILE A 20 1.05 19.21 -5.95
C ILE A 20 1.05 19.03 -4.44
N TYR A 21 0.13 19.67 -3.78
CA TYR A 21 -0.20 19.49 -2.37
C TYR A 21 -1.70 19.23 -2.22
N VAL A 22 -2.07 18.20 -1.48
CA VAL A 22 -3.46 17.87 -1.14
C VAL A 22 -3.70 18.18 0.32
N ASP A 23 -4.75 18.94 0.62
CA ASP A 23 -5.08 19.36 1.99
C ASP A 23 -5.51 18.17 2.85
N LYS A 24 -4.73 17.86 3.86
CA LYS A 24 -4.99 16.82 4.86
C LYS A 24 -5.16 17.40 6.28
N THR A 25 -5.41 18.70 6.36
CA THR A 25 -5.52 19.40 7.66
C THR A 25 -6.75 18.98 8.47
N GLY A 26 -7.67 18.20 7.90
CA GLY A 26 -8.72 17.50 8.65
C GLY A 26 -8.18 16.59 9.76
N LEU A 27 -6.97 16.04 9.61
CA LEU A 27 -6.28 15.31 10.67
C LEU A 27 -6.12 16.15 11.94
N LEU A 28 -5.90 17.45 11.81
CA LEU A 28 -5.77 18.36 12.94
C LEU A 28 -7.09 18.52 13.72
N ALA A 29 -8.23 18.44 13.05
CA ALA A 29 -9.52 18.44 13.73
C ALA A 29 -9.67 17.20 14.62
N TYR A 30 -9.27 16.03 14.13
CA TYR A 30 -9.26 14.80 14.92
C TYR A 30 -8.27 14.91 16.10
N THR A 31 -7.01 15.29 15.86
CA THR A 31 -6.01 15.38 16.94
C THR A 31 -6.38 16.44 17.98
N ASN A 32 -7.02 17.55 17.58
CA ASN A 32 -7.57 18.55 18.51
C ASN A 32 -8.66 17.96 19.43
N SER A 33 -9.50 17.06 18.92
CA SER A 33 -10.59 16.47 19.69
C SER A 33 -10.13 15.49 20.78
N VAL A 34 -8.94 14.91 20.61
CA VAL A 34 -8.38 13.94 21.55
C VAL A 34 -7.30 14.53 22.48
N LEU A 35 -6.89 15.79 22.27
CA LEU A 35 -6.01 16.50 23.19
C LEU A 35 -6.57 16.47 24.62
N HIS A 36 -5.73 16.20 25.61
CA HIS A 36 -6.10 16.10 27.04
C HIS A 36 -7.10 14.98 27.38
N THR A 37 -7.33 14.02 26.48
CA THR A 37 -8.19 12.85 26.72
C THR A 37 -7.37 11.58 26.92
N MET A 38 -8.00 10.47 27.23
CA MET A 38 -7.34 9.16 27.26
C MET A 38 -6.90 8.70 25.86
N GLN A 39 -7.53 9.19 24.80
CA GLN A 39 -7.22 8.89 23.38
C GLN A 39 -6.08 9.77 22.81
N LYS A 40 -5.35 10.47 23.65
CA LYS A 40 -4.23 11.35 23.26
C LYS A 40 -3.02 10.62 22.65
N TYR A 41 -3.00 9.31 22.66
CA TYR A 41 -1.91 8.50 22.14
C TYR A 41 -2.31 7.91 20.79
N ILE A 42 -1.72 8.38 19.71
CA ILE A 42 -2.07 8.02 18.34
C ILE A 42 -0.85 7.41 17.66
N CYS A 43 -0.99 6.22 17.09
CA CYS A 43 0.01 5.60 16.23
C CYS A 43 -0.56 5.35 14.83
N VAL A 44 0.07 5.93 13.80
CA VAL A 44 -0.36 5.78 12.42
C VAL A 44 0.67 4.97 11.64
N SER A 45 0.27 3.77 11.23
CA SER A 45 1.12 2.87 10.46
C SER A 45 0.63 2.80 9.00
N ARG A 46 1.49 3.19 8.07
CA ARG A 46 1.24 3.18 6.62
C ARG A 46 2.51 2.75 5.88
N PRO A 47 2.41 2.21 4.69
CA PRO A 47 3.56 1.93 3.83
C PRO A 47 4.42 3.18 3.62
N ARG A 48 5.62 2.98 3.13
CA ARG A 48 6.45 4.12 2.71
C ARG A 48 5.72 4.98 1.69
N ARG A 49 5.97 6.32 1.74
CA ARG A 49 5.47 7.31 0.76
C ARG A 49 3.97 7.57 0.74
N PHE A 50 3.27 7.15 1.78
CA PHE A 50 1.86 7.50 1.99
C PHE A 50 1.66 8.90 2.62
N GLY A 51 2.74 9.65 2.88
CA GLY A 51 2.63 11.02 3.40
C GLY A 51 2.72 11.13 4.93
N LYS A 52 3.17 10.07 5.64
CA LYS A 52 3.34 10.05 7.11
C LYS A 52 4.16 11.24 7.64
N SER A 53 5.37 11.42 7.09
CA SER A 53 6.25 12.52 7.52
C SER A 53 5.67 13.89 7.19
N THR A 54 4.90 14.02 6.10
CA THR A 54 4.17 15.26 5.79
C THR A 54 3.11 15.54 6.85
N ALA A 55 2.37 14.52 7.29
CA ALA A 55 1.41 14.64 8.39
C ALA A 55 2.11 15.02 9.71
N ALA A 56 3.23 14.38 10.05
CA ALA A 56 4.04 14.72 11.23
C ALA A 56 4.54 16.17 11.19
N ASN A 57 5.03 16.64 10.03
CA ASN A 57 5.47 18.01 9.84
C ASN A 57 4.30 19.01 9.91
N MET A 58 3.12 18.64 9.42
CA MET A 58 1.89 19.43 9.53
C MET A 58 1.47 19.62 10.99
N LEU A 59 1.43 18.52 11.79
CA LEU A 59 1.14 18.59 13.21
C LEU A 59 2.19 19.45 13.94
N THR A 60 3.47 19.27 13.60
CA THR A 60 4.56 20.07 14.17
C THR A 60 4.35 21.57 13.91
N ALA A 61 4.10 21.97 12.66
CA ALA A 61 3.85 23.36 12.30
C ALA A 61 2.61 23.93 12.98
N TYR A 62 1.57 23.11 13.19
CA TYR A 62 0.33 23.53 13.80
C TYR A 62 0.45 23.72 15.32
N TYR A 63 1.05 22.76 16.03
CA TYR A 63 1.10 22.80 17.50
C TYR A 63 2.27 23.59 18.06
N SER A 64 3.42 23.62 17.36
CA SER A 64 4.65 24.22 17.87
C SER A 64 4.49 25.71 18.16
N ARG A 65 4.75 26.11 19.42
CA ARG A 65 4.83 27.51 19.84
C ARG A 65 6.03 28.27 19.24
N GLY A 66 6.97 27.53 18.63
CA GLY A 66 8.06 28.09 17.84
C GLY A 66 7.64 28.60 16.47
N CYS A 67 6.39 28.34 16.04
CA CYS A 67 5.85 28.74 14.76
C CYS A 67 4.96 29.98 14.85
N ALA A 68 4.80 30.69 13.73
CA ALA A 68 3.80 31.71 13.50
C ALA A 68 2.95 31.35 12.29
N ALA A 69 2.36 30.13 12.33
CA ALA A 69 1.78 29.47 11.17
C ALA A 69 0.32 29.87 10.85
N GLY A 70 -0.22 30.88 11.50
CA GLY A 70 -1.62 31.33 11.33
C GLY A 70 -1.97 31.67 9.88
N GLN A 71 -1.09 32.34 9.16
CA GLN A 71 -1.29 32.68 7.75
C GLN A 71 -1.18 31.44 6.85
N LEU A 72 -0.26 30.52 7.17
CA LEU A 72 -0.06 29.26 6.44
C LEU A 72 -1.32 28.40 6.47
N PHE A 73 -1.91 28.22 7.65
CA PHE A 73 -3.09 27.37 7.83
C PHE A 73 -4.41 28.04 7.47
N SER A 74 -4.47 29.38 7.34
CA SER A 74 -5.73 30.12 7.07
C SER A 74 -6.43 29.74 5.76
N ARG A 75 -5.72 29.14 4.83
CA ARG A 75 -6.21 28.71 3.52
C ARG A 75 -6.71 27.25 3.48
N PHE A 76 -6.53 26.50 4.56
CA PHE A 76 -6.85 25.08 4.63
C PHE A 76 -8.15 24.80 5.36
N GLU A 77 -8.64 23.57 5.25
CA GLU A 77 -9.90 23.15 5.85
C GLU A 77 -9.95 23.37 7.37
N ILE A 78 -8.85 23.11 8.06
CA ILE A 78 -8.77 23.32 9.53
C ILE A 78 -9.13 24.74 9.96
N ALA A 79 -8.91 25.74 9.12
CA ALA A 79 -9.26 27.12 9.43
C ALA A 79 -10.77 27.35 9.63
N LYS A 80 -11.60 26.45 9.09
CA LYS A 80 -13.06 26.45 9.28
C LYS A 80 -13.48 25.86 10.63
N ASN A 81 -12.57 25.15 11.32
CA ASN A 81 -12.86 24.55 12.61
C ASN A 81 -12.90 25.62 13.70
N SER A 82 -13.93 25.62 14.53
CA SER A 82 -14.11 26.60 15.60
C SER A 82 -12.97 26.61 16.62
N ALA A 83 -12.30 25.48 16.82
CA ALA A 83 -11.17 25.34 17.74
C ALA A 83 -9.82 25.70 17.11
N PHE A 84 -9.78 26.07 15.83
CA PHE A 84 -8.54 26.36 15.09
C PHE A 84 -7.57 27.26 15.86
N LYS A 85 -8.04 28.45 16.27
CA LYS A 85 -7.21 29.43 16.96
C LYS A 85 -6.84 29.03 18.39
N GLN A 86 -7.62 28.13 19.00
CA GLN A 86 -7.40 27.68 20.37
C GLN A 86 -6.12 26.85 20.51
N TYR A 87 -5.81 26.06 19.49
CA TYR A 87 -4.70 25.11 19.56
C TYR A 87 -3.49 25.48 18.70
N LEU A 88 -3.70 26.38 17.73
CA LEU A 88 -2.65 26.80 16.80
C LEU A 88 -1.48 27.46 17.54
N ASN A 89 -0.29 26.87 17.43
CA ASN A 89 0.97 27.34 17.99
C ASN A 89 0.95 27.57 19.53
N GLN A 90 0.25 26.71 20.27
CA GLN A 90 0.06 26.86 21.71
C GLN A 90 0.90 25.90 22.56
N TYR A 91 1.55 24.88 21.96
CA TYR A 91 2.17 23.80 22.70
C TYR A 91 3.69 23.78 22.58
N ASN A 92 4.36 23.30 23.65
CA ASN A 92 5.69 22.79 23.50
C ASN A 92 5.63 21.54 22.64
N THR A 93 6.23 21.57 21.47
CA THR A 93 6.20 20.46 20.52
C THR A 93 7.57 19.84 20.40
N ILE A 94 7.72 18.59 20.83
CA ILE A 94 8.90 17.77 20.56
C ILE A 94 8.62 17.02 19.26
N SER A 95 9.45 17.22 18.26
CA SER A 95 9.32 16.57 16.95
C SER A 95 10.65 15.93 16.55
N VAL A 96 10.66 14.59 16.44
CA VAL A 96 11.87 13.81 16.19
C VAL A 96 11.60 12.76 15.13
N ASN A 97 12.47 12.65 14.14
CA ASN A 97 12.56 11.50 13.26
C ASN A 97 13.54 10.49 13.86
N MET A 98 13.02 9.33 14.29
CA MET A 98 13.82 8.33 15.00
C MET A 98 14.86 7.67 14.10
N GLN A 99 14.58 7.52 12.80
CA GLN A 99 15.54 7.00 11.82
C GLN A 99 16.76 7.94 11.67
N GLU A 100 16.56 9.25 11.76
CA GLU A 100 17.66 10.21 11.73
C GLU A 100 18.59 10.06 12.95
N ILE A 101 18.03 9.86 14.14
CA ILE A 101 18.82 9.62 15.36
C ILE A 101 19.56 8.28 15.24
N LEU A 102 18.86 7.22 14.79
CA LEU A 102 19.42 5.89 14.63
C LEU A 102 20.60 5.86 13.66
N SER A 103 20.50 6.54 12.53
CA SER A 103 21.57 6.58 11.50
C SER A 103 22.88 7.16 12.00
N ARG A 104 22.85 7.88 13.13
CA ARG A 104 24.01 8.51 13.78
C ARG A 104 24.40 7.81 15.10
N SER A 105 23.83 6.63 15.37
CA SER A 105 24.05 5.87 16.60
C SER A 105 24.51 4.46 16.26
N HIS A 106 25.43 3.92 17.05
CA HIS A 106 25.99 2.57 16.85
C HIS A 106 25.30 1.51 17.73
N SER A 107 24.42 1.93 18.62
CA SER A 107 23.65 1.06 19.48
C SER A 107 22.35 1.70 19.95
N ILE A 108 21.45 0.89 20.51
CA ILE A 108 20.21 1.41 21.09
C ILE A 108 20.48 2.33 22.28
N TYR A 109 21.52 2.06 23.06
CA TYR A 109 21.89 2.91 24.20
C TYR A 109 22.35 4.29 23.71
N GLU A 110 23.14 4.35 22.66
CA GLU A 110 23.58 5.60 22.05
C GLU A 110 22.42 6.36 21.42
N LEU A 111 21.44 5.67 20.81
CA LEU A 111 20.24 6.29 20.28
C LEU A 111 19.46 7.00 21.40
N ILE A 112 19.19 6.29 22.50
CA ILE A 112 18.46 6.84 23.65
C ILE A 112 19.21 8.01 24.28
N GLU A 113 20.52 7.88 24.48
CA GLU A 113 21.37 8.94 24.99
C GLU A 113 21.37 10.17 24.08
N ARG A 114 21.51 9.96 22.77
CA ARG A 114 21.48 11.04 21.77
C ARG A 114 20.16 11.75 21.73
N PHE A 115 19.04 11.01 21.71
CA PHE A 115 17.69 11.57 21.80
C PHE A 115 17.57 12.46 23.05
N SER A 116 17.93 11.92 24.21
CA SER A 116 17.86 12.63 25.50
C SER A 116 18.69 13.89 25.48
N LYS A 117 19.96 13.83 25.10
CA LYS A 117 20.86 15.00 25.02
C LYS A 117 20.34 16.09 24.10
N LEU A 118 19.76 15.74 22.95
CA LEU A 118 19.26 16.70 21.98
C LEU A 118 18.02 17.42 22.50
N VAL A 119 17.09 16.69 23.11
CA VAL A 119 15.87 17.28 23.70
C VAL A 119 16.20 18.11 24.92
N ILE A 120 17.05 17.62 25.85
CA ILE A 120 17.49 18.35 27.04
C ILE A 120 18.21 19.65 26.67
N ARG A 121 19.08 19.62 25.67
CA ARG A 121 19.75 20.83 25.18
C ARG A 121 18.74 21.92 24.77
N ASP A 122 17.70 21.53 24.03
CA ASP A 122 16.70 22.46 23.56
C ASP A 122 15.77 22.90 24.71
N LEU A 123 15.46 22.02 25.69
CA LEU A 123 14.72 22.37 26.92
C LEU A 123 15.46 23.42 27.77
N LYS A 124 16.74 23.20 28.04
CA LYS A 124 17.56 24.15 28.80
C LYS A 124 17.69 25.52 28.14
N LYS A 125 17.75 25.51 26.79
CA LYS A 125 17.77 26.77 26.02
C LYS A 125 16.44 27.52 26.08
N GLU A 126 15.32 26.82 26.02
CA GLU A 126 13.97 27.44 26.05
C GLU A 126 13.57 27.82 27.47
N TYR A 127 14.00 27.05 28.48
CA TYR A 127 13.67 27.24 29.90
C TYR A 127 14.91 27.35 30.79
N PRO A 128 15.73 28.39 30.63
CA PRO A 128 17.00 28.53 31.37
C PRO A 128 16.79 28.82 32.87
N ASP A 129 15.60 29.21 33.27
CA ASP A 129 15.21 29.56 34.63
C ASP A 129 14.45 28.42 35.36
N VAL A 130 14.40 27.23 34.78
CA VAL A 130 13.87 26.02 35.43
C VAL A 130 14.96 25.41 36.28
N ASP A 131 14.63 25.05 37.51
CA ASP A 131 15.48 24.27 38.39
C ASP A 131 15.33 22.78 38.05
N TYR A 132 16.35 22.23 37.39
CA TYR A 132 16.37 20.84 36.92
C TYR A 132 16.94 19.94 38.01
N PHE A 133 16.15 18.97 38.50
CA PHE A 133 16.56 17.99 39.49
C PHE A 133 17.67 17.07 38.96
N ASP A 134 17.44 16.46 37.82
CA ASP A 134 18.47 15.73 37.05
C ASP A 134 18.52 16.26 35.61
N ASP A 135 19.54 17.01 35.34
CA ASP A 135 19.74 17.67 34.06
C ASP A 135 20.32 16.76 32.98
N THR A 136 20.42 15.46 33.24
CA THR A 136 20.85 14.40 32.32
C THR A 136 19.71 13.44 31.94
N ASP A 137 18.61 13.45 32.68
CA ASP A 137 17.42 12.65 32.41
C ASP A 137 16.35 13.49 31.70
N VAL A 138 15.97 13.10 30.47
CA VAL A 138 14.97 13.81 29.67
C VAL A 138 13.59 13.77 30.32
N ILE A 139 13.24 12.70 31.03
CA ILE A 139 11.94 12.53 31.70
C ILE A 139 11.82 13.51 32.86
N GLU A 140 12.85 13.57 33.72
CA GLU A 140 12.91 14.51 34.82
C GLU A 140 12.91 15.97 34.30
N CYS A 141 13.70 16.27 33.27
CA CYS A 141 13.71 17.60 32.66
C CYS A 141 12.32 18.03 32.16
N MET A 142 11.58 17.14 31.47
CA MET A 142 10.22 17.45 31.00
C MET A 142 9.25 17.62 32.17
N GLN A 143 9.40 16.83 33.23
CA GLN A 143 8.58 16.91 34.44
C GLN A 143 8.83 18.22 35.20
N ASP A 144 10.08 18.66 35.30
CA ASP A 144 10.46 19.91 35.94
C ASP A 144 9.90 21.13 35.18
N VAL A 145 10.02 21.16 33.87
CA VAL A 145 9.39 22.20 33.04
C VAL A 145 7.87 22.20 33.25
N TYR A 146 7.22 21.05 33.23
CA TYR A 146 5.78 20.97 33.47
C TYR A 146 5.39 21.43 34.87
N SER A 147 6.11 20.99 35.91
CA SER A 147 5.80 21.33 37.30
C SER A 147 5.92 22.83 37.57
N GLN A 148 6.99 23.46 37.06
CA GLN A 148 7.33 24.86 37.32
C GLN A 148 6.65 25.86 36.36
N LYS A 149 6.49 25.48 35.07
CA LYS A 149 5.92 26.36 34.03
C LYS A 149 4.49 26.02 33.62
N LYS A 150 3.95 24.86 34.05
CA LYS A 150 2.63 24.36 33.64
C LYS A 150 2.50 24.22 32.12
N GLN A 151 3.63 24.02 31.44
CA GLN A 151 3.69 23.82 29.99
C GLN A 151 3.76 22.36 29.65
N ALA A 152 2.73 21.86 28.99
CA ALA A 152 2.68 20.46 28.55
C ALA A 152 3.23 20.31 27.14
N PHE A 153 3.43 19.05 26.73
CA PHE A 153 4.09 18.69 25.49
C PHE A 153 3.14 17.97 24.53
N VAL A 154 3.27 18.31 23.26
CA VAL A 154 2.87 17.50 22.12
C VAL A 154 4.13 16.80 21.63
N VAL A 155 4.13 15.46 21.61
CA VAL A 155 5.28 14.66 21.19
C VAL A 155 4.95 14.00 19.86
N ILE A 156 5.79 14.22 18.86
CA ILE A 156 5.65 13.71 17.50
C ILE A 156 6.91 12.89 17.18
N LEU A 157 6.73 11.58 16.99
CA LEU A 157 7.81 10.65 16.66
C LEU A 157 7.58 10.06 15.27
N ASP A 158 8.35 10.52 14.29
CA ASP A 158 8.31 9.97 12.93
C ASP A 158 9.28 8.78 12.81
N GLU A 159 8.90 7.76 12.04
CA GLU A 159 9.67 6.51 11.84
C GLU A 159 10.00 5.80 13.17
N TRP A 160 9.02 5.77 14.10
CA TRP A 160 9.22 5.18 15.44
C TRP A 160 9.68 3.73 15.39
N ASP A 161 9.29 3.00 14.35
CA ASP A 161 9.53 1.57 14.15
C ASP A 161 10.89 1.23 13.53
N CYS A 162 11.77 2.22 13.35
CA CYS A 162 13.08 2.05 12.70
C CYS A 162 13.95 0.95 13.34
N ILE A 163 13.86 0.78 14.66
CA ILE A 163 14.60 -0.26 15.40
C ILE A 163 14.19 -1.66 14.95
N PHE A 164 12.91 -1.92 14.70
CA PHE A 164 12.42 -3.23 14.27
C PHE A 164 12.84 -3.56 12.83
N ARG A 165 13.16 -2.55 12.03
CA ARG A 165 13.63 -2.70 10.66
C ARG A 165 15.16 -2.89 10.56
N GLU A 166 15.92 -2.23 11.43
CA GLU A 166 17.39 -2.24 11.39
C GLU A 166 17.98 -3.31 12.34
N TYR A 167 17.41 -3.47 13.54
CA TYR A 167 17.83 -4.42 14.56
C TYR A 167 16.85 -5.60 14.65
N LYS A 168 16.56 -6.26 13.51
CA LYS A 168 15.51 -7.28 13.39
C LYS A 168 15.69 -8.43 14.39
N GLU A 169 16.92 -8.90 14.60
CA GLU A 169 17.25 -10.05 15.43
C GLU A 169 17.60 -9.67 16.88
N ASP A 170 17.86 -8.39 17.17
CA ASP A 170 18.25 -7.94 18.51
C ASP A 170 17.01 -7.59 19.35
N LYS A 171 16.38 -8.63 19.92
CA LYS A 171 15.18 -8.46 20.75
C LYS A 171 15.46 -7.64 22.01
N ALA A 172 16.67 -7.71 22.59
CA ALA A 172 17.02 -6.94 23.78
C ALA A 172 17.08 -5.43 23.46
N ALA A 173 17.65 -5.05 22.30
CA ALA A 173 17.62 -3.67 21.84
C ALA A 173 16.19 -3.19 21.59
N GLN A 174 15.34 -4.01 20.97
CA GLN A 174 13.93 -3.69 20.72
C GLN A 174 13.15 -3.47 22.03
N GLU A 175 13.32 -4.35 23.03
CA GLU A 175 12.70 -4.23 24.34
C GLU A 175 13.15 -2.96 25.06
N LYS A 176 14.46 -2.69 25.08
CA LYS A 176 15.01 -1.48 25.71
C LYS A 176 14.46 -0.21 25.09
N TYR A 177 14.28 -0.20 23.76
CA TYR A 177 13.69 0.94 23.06
C TYR A 177 12.23 1.14 23.41
N LEU A 178 11.43 0.07 23.46
CA LEU A 178 10.03 0.13 23.85
C LEU A 178 9.86 0.59 25.30
N ASP A 179 10.71 0.13 26.21
CA ASP A 179 10.72 0.57 27.60
C ASP A 179 11.01 2.07 27.69
N PHE A 180 12.00 2.57 26.95
CA PHE A 180 12.29 3.99 26.89
C PHE A 180 11.10 4.81 26.40
N LEU A 181 10.44 4.42 25.29
CA LEU A 181 9.26 5.13 24.80
C LEU A 181 8.11 5.08 25.80
N ARG A 182 7.89 3.95 26.45
CA ARG A 182 6.90 3.82 27.51
C ARG A 182 7.17 4.78 28.66
N ASP A 183 8.41 4.82 29.13
CA ASP A 183 8.80 5.62 30.29
C ASP A 183 8.70 7.13 30.01
N VAL A 184 8.98 7.56 28.78
CA VAL A 184 8.80 8.96 28.35
C VAL A 184 7.33 9.35 28.23
N LEU A 185 6.46 8.45 27.73
CA LEU A 185 5.11 8.82 27.26
C LEU A 185 3.99 8.37 28.20
N LYS A 186 4.09 7.13 28.77
CA LYS A 186 2.96 6.52 29.47
C LYS A 186 2.67 7.19 30.80
N ASP A 187 1.40 7.47 31.06
CA ASP A 187 0.87 8.01 32.32
C ASP A 187 1.55 9.31 32.78
N LYS A 188 2.07 10.10 31.84
CA LYS A 188 2.71 11.37 32.13
C LYS A 188 1.73 12.52 32.03
N ALA A 189 1.62 13.32 33.13
CA ALA A 189 0.76 14.50 33.17
C ALA A 189 1.22 15.60 32.19
N TYR A 190 2.49 15.62 31.85
CA TYR A 190 3.05 16.57 30.89
C TYR A 190 2.76 16.23 29.43
N ILE A 191 2.24 15.04 29.09
CA ILE A 191 1.87 14.68 27.72
C ILE A 191 0.42 15.07 27.47
N HIS A 192 0.19 15.96 26.50
CA HIS A 192 -1.13 16.34 26.03
C HIS A 192 -1.53 15.66 24.74
N LEU A 193 -0.56 15.29 23.89
CA LEU A 193 -0.71 14.46 22.70
C LEU A 193 0.60 13.73 22.44
N ALA A 194 0.54 12.46 22.08
CA ALA A 194 1.65 11.72 21.50
C ALA A 194 1.20 11.15 20.15
N TYR A 195 1.88 11.53 19.10
CA TYR A 195 1.62 11.08 17.73
C TYR A 195 2.85 10.38 17.18
N MET A 196 2.70 9.11 16.84
CA MET A 196 3.78 8.31 16.25
C MET A 196 3.43 7.92 14.83
N THR A 197 4.43 7.89 13.95
CA THR A 197 4.26 7.33 12.61
C THR A 197 5.33 6.28 12.32
N GLY A 198 4.92 5.21 11.63
CA GLY A 198 5.79 4.13 11.22
C GLY A 198 5.20 3.34 10.04
N ILE A 199 5.87 2.27 9.67
CA ILE A 199 5.39 1.30 8.70
C ILE A 199 4.68 0.17 9.45
N LEU A 200 5.34 -0.36 10.47
CA LEU A 200 4.82 -1.46 11.27
C LEU A 200 3.85 -0.97 12.34
N PRO A 201 2.80 -1.75 12.64
CA PRO A 201 2.00 -1.55 13.82
C PRO A 201 2.81 -1.83 15.09
N ILE A 202 2.27 -1.45 16.25
CA ILE A 202 2.95 -1.64 17.54
C ILE A 202 3.11 -3.14 17.80
N LYS A 203 4.34 -3.54 18.09
CA LYS A 203 4.69 -4.93 18.33
C LYS A 203 3.98 -5.49 19.56
N LYS A 204 3.37 -6.67 19.38
CA LYS A 204 2.81 -7.45 20.48
C LYS A 204 3.92 -8.26 21.14
N TYR A 205 4.30 -7.92 22.38
CA TYR A 205 5.27 -8.67 23.15
C TYR A 205 4.59 -9.46 24.27
N GLY A 206 4.67 -10.79 24.25
CA GLY A 206 4.23 -11.66 25.32
C GLY A 206 2.88 -11.29 25.92
N THR A 207 2.79 -11.23 27.26
CA THR A 207 1.57 -10.86 28.00
C THR A 207 1.37 -9.36 28.17
N HIS A 208 2.36 -8.51 27.85
CA HIS A 208 2.30 -7.06 28.05
C HIS A 208 2.90 -6.30 26.87
N SER A 209 2.06 -5.59 26.11
CA SER A 209 2.54 -4.60 25.15
C SER A 209 3.05 -3.36 25.90
N ALA A 210 4.31 -2.97 25.67
CA ALA A 210 4.91 -1.80 26.33
C ALA A 210 4.16 -0.49 25.99
N LEU A 211 3.59 -0.40 24.79
CA LEU A 211 2.91 0.79 24.24
C LEU A 211 1.39 0.58 24.09
N ASN A 212 0.77 -0.20 24.98
CA ASN A 212 -0.67 -0.53 24.91
C ASN A 212 -1.62 0.66 25.13
N MET A 213 -1.09 1.85 25.41
CA MET A 213 -1.89 3.08 25.55
C MET A 213 -2.20 3.74 24.20
N PHE A 214 -1.54 3.35 23.11
CA PHE A 214 -1.77 3.95 21.80
C PHE A 214 -2.99 3.35 21.10
N ASP A 215 -3.84 4.23 20.56
CA ASP A 215 -4.79 3.88 19.52
C ASP A 215 -4.02 3.72 18.21
N GLU A 216 -4.13 2.55 17.59
CA GLU A 216 -3.43 2.20 16.35
C GLU A 216 -4.33 2.35 15.14
N PHE A 217 -3.82 3.05 14.14
CA PHE A 217 -4.46 3.24 12.83
C PHE A 217 -3.55 2.70 11.74
N SER A 218 -3.76 1.44 11.37
CA SER A 218 -2.89 0.68 10.46
C SER A 218 -3.49 0.50 9.06
N MET A 219 -2.83 -0.30 8.20
CA MET A 219 -3.38 -0.71 6.90
C MET A 219 -4.52 -1.73 7.04
N ILE A 220 -4.65 -2.37 8.19
CA ILE A 220 -5.72 -3.33 8.47
C ILE A 220 -6.93 -2.61 9.09
N ASP A 221 -6.65 -1.73 10.04
CA ASP A 221 -7.67 -0.93 10.73
C ASP A 221 -7.25 0.54 10.73
N PRO A 222 -7.67 1.32 9.74
CA PRO A 222 -7.31 2.72 9.63
C PRO A 222 -8.21 3.64 10.45
N GLY A 223 -9.36 3.16 10.94
CA GLY A 223 -10.33 3.90 11.71
C GLY A 223 -10.68 5.28 11.12
N PRO A 224 -10.89 6.30 11.95
CA PRO A 224 -11.24 7.65 11.50
C PRO A 224 -10.09 8.37 10.76
N LEU A 225 -8.89 7.78 10.70
CA LEU A 225 -7.74 8.38 10.02
C LEU A 225 -7.53 7.84 8.60
N ALA A 226 -8.46 7.03 8.08
CA ALA A 226 -8.37 6.39 6.76
C ALA A 226 -8.00 7.38 5.64
N GLU A 227 -8.64 8.55 5.61
CA GLU A 227 -8.52 9.53 4.52
C GLU A 227 -7.34 10.50 4.68
N TYR A 228 -6.70 10.57 5.85
CA TYR A 228 -5.71 11.62 6.12
C TYR A 228 -4.27 11.23 5.79
N VAL A 229 -3.99 9.95 5.60
CA VAL A 229 -2.66 9.47 5.21
C VAL A 229 -2.76 8.60 3.96
N GLY A 230 -2.44 9.19 2.81
CA GLY A 230 -2.71 8.71 1.46
C GLY A 230 -3.62 9.68 0.71
N PHE A 231 -3.90 9.43 -0.58
CA PHE A 231 -4.86 10.21 -1.37
C PHE A 231 -6.15 9.41 -1.56
N THR A 232 -7.29 10.05 -1.37
CA THR A 232 -8.61 9.47 -1.65
C THR A 232 -8.91 9.46 -3.16
N GLU A 233 -9.85 8.63 -3.60
CA GLU A 233 -10.29 8.61 -5.01
C GLU A 233 -10.79 9.99 -5.46
N ALA A 234 -11.52 10.71 -4.61
CA ALA A 234 -12.03 12.04 -4.94
C ALA A 234 -10.90 13.04 -5.21
N GLU A 235 -9.85 13.03 -4.39
CA GLU A 235 -8.67 13.88 -4.56
C GLU A 235 -7.89 13.51 -5.83
N VAL A 236 -7.73 12.21 -6.10
CA VAL A 236 -7.05 11.74 -7.31
C VAL A 236 -7.85 12.10 -8.57
N ARG A 237 -9.17 12.03 -8.52
CA ARG A 237 -10.04 12.45 -9.62
C ARG A 237 -9.87 13.93 -9.94
N MET A 238 -9.85 14.80 -8.91
CA MET A 238 -9.58 16.22 -9.10
C MET A 238 -8.20 16.48 -9.72
N LEU A 239 -7.18 15.73 -9.29
CA LEU A 239 -5.84 15.83 -9.87
C LEU A 239 -5.82 15.35 -11.35
N CYS A 240 -6.53 14.27 -11.67
CA CYS A 240 -6.66 13.79 -13.05
C CYS A 240 -7.30 14.84 -13.96
N GLU A 241 -8.35 15.51 -13.50
CA GLU A 241 -8.99 16.61 -14.25
C GLU A 241 -8.02 17.79 -14.45
N GLN A 242 -7.35 18.22 -13.38
CA GLN A 242 -6.38 19.33 -13.42
C GLN A 242 -5.20 19.05 -14.35
N TYR A 243 -4.66 17.83 -14.34
CA TYR A 243 -3.47 17.44 -15.10
C TYR A 243 -3.80 16.77 -16.43
N GLN A 244 -5.09 16.60 -16.78
CA GLN A 244 -5.59 15.96 -17.99
C GLN A 244 -5.09 14.51 -18.14
N MET A 245 -5.17 13.73 -17.05
CA MET A 245 -4.86 12.31 -17.01
C MET A 245 -6.14 11.47 -17.01
N ASP A 246 -6.10 10.30 -17.63
CA ASP A 246 -7.23 9.39 -17.63
C ASP A 246 -7.35 8.71 -16.27
N ILE A 247 -8.45 8.99 -15.56
CA ILE A 247 -8.71 8.40 -14.23
C ILE A 247 -8.77 6.87 -14.28
N THR A 248 -9.24 6.27 -15.36
CA THR A 248 -9.32 4.82 -15.50
C THR A 248 -7.93 4.18 -15.53
N GLU A 249 -6.99 4.78 -16.25
CA GLU A 249 -5.60 4.34 -16.28
C GLU A 249 -4.93 4.57 -14.91
N VAL A 250 -5.12 5.73 -14.29
CA VAL A 250 -4.55 6.08 -12.98
C VAL A 250 -5.07 5.11 -11.90
N LYS A 251 -6.37 4.78 -11.94
CA LYS A 251 -6.99 3.82 -11.04
C LYS A 251 -6.38 2.43 -11.20
N CYS A 252 -6.25 1.94 -12.42
CA CYS A 252 -5.66 0.64 -12.71
C CYS A 252 -4.22 0.51 -12.16
N TRP A 253 -3.45 1.60 -12.20
CA TRP A 253 -2.04 1.58 -11.84
C TRP A 253 -1.74 1.90 -10.38
N TYR A 254 -2.57 2.67 -9.68
CA TYR A 254 -2.21 3.22 -8.36
C TYR A 254 -3.28 3.07 -7.29
N ASP A 255 -4.48 2.59 -7.63
CA ASP A 255 -5.55 2.30 -6.67
C ASP A 255 -5.34 0.95 -5.97
N GLY A 256 -6.32 0.54 -5.17
CA GLY A 256 -6.46 -0.83 -4.71
C GLY A 256 -6.22 -1.05 -3.22
N TYR A 257 -5.94 0.00 -2.45
CA TYR A 257 -5.99 -0.07 -0.98
C TYR A 257 -7.38 0.37 -0.53
N SER A 258 -8.26 -0.60 -0.34
CA SER A 258 -9.63 -0.36 0.09
C SER A 258 -9.75 -0.55 1.59
N PHE A 259 -10.39 0.39 2.27
CA PHE A 259 -10.71 0.33 3.68
C PHE A 259 -12.21 0.17 3.88
N GLU A 260 -12.65 0.00 5.11
CA GLU A 260 -14.07 -0.02 5.45
C GLU A 260 -14.82 1.19 4.85
N ASN A 261 -16.12 1.01 4.57
CA ASN A 261 -16.96 2.02 3.91
C ASN A 261 -16.51 2.39 2.48
N GLU A 262 -15.88 1.46 1.76
CA GLU A 262 -15.45 1.65 0.37
C GLU A 262 -14.46 2.82 0.16
N ILE A 263 -13.74 3.22 1.20
CA ILE A 263 -12.71 4.26 1.10
C ILE A 263 -11.51 3.69 0.36
N SER A 264 -11.27 4.21 -0.84
CA SER A 264 -10.13 3.84 -1.68
C SER A 264 -8.99 4.83 -1.50
N ILE A 265 -7.78 4.32 -1.22
CA ILE A 265 -6.59 5.11 -0.93
C ILE A 265 -5.47 4.77 -1.91
N TYR A 266 -4.83 5.82 -2.42
CA TYR A 266 -3.72 5.77 -3.38
C TYR A 266 -2.41 6.18 -2.72
N SER A 267 -1.28 5.66 -3.23
CA SER A 267 0.04 6.15 -2.87
C SER A 267 0.25 7.59 -3.40
N PRO A 268 0.43 8.60 -2.53
CA PRO A 268 0.65 9.98 -2.98
C PRO A 268 1.86 10.12 -3.91
N ARG A 269 2.94 9.40 -3.64
CA ARG A 269 4.17 9.47 -4.44
C ARG A 269 3.94 9.05 -5.88
N SER A 270 3.25 7.93 -6.08
CA SER A 270 2.97 7.40 -7.42
C SER A 270 2.05 8.33 -8.19
N VAL A 271 0.97 8.79 -7.54
CA VAL A 271 0.03 9.74 -8.15
C VAL A 271 0.72 11.07 -8.50
N VAL A 272 1.46 11.68 -7.57
CA VAL A 272 2.17 12.94 -7.81
C VAL A 272 3.18 12.80 -8.97
N SER A 273 3.94 11.71 -9.00
CA SER A 273 4.89 11.47 -10.08
C SER A 273 4.18 11.28 -11.43
N CYS A 274 3.08 10.54 -11.46
CA CYS A 274 2.26 10.35 -12.65
C CYS A 274 1.74 11.70 -13.19
N MET A 275 1.19 12.56 -12.33
CA MET A 275 0.67 13.87 -12.70
C MET A 275 1.77 14.81 -13.22
N ARG A 276 2.89 14.91 -12.48
CA ARG A 276 4.02 15.80 -12.86
C ARG A 276 4.67 15.40 -14.17
N PHE A 277 4.85 14.10 -14.41
CA PHE A 277 5.51 13.62 -15.62
C PHE A 277 4.51 13.35 -16.77
N LYS A 278 3.21 13.49 -16.52
CA LYS A 278 2.12 13.15 -17.47
C LYS A 278 2.31 11.76 -18.09
N LYS A 279 2.73 10.81 -17.27
CA LYS A 279 3.08 9.46 -17.71
C LYS A 279 2.67 8.42 -16.66
N ILE A 280 1.95 7.41 -17.11
CA ILE A 280 1.73 6.19 -16.35
C ILE A 280 3.04 5.39 -16.31
N GLY A 281 3.44 4.90 -15.14
CA GLY A 281 4.65 4.12 -14.98
C GLY A 281 4.83 3.61 -13.56
N ASN A 282 5.83 2.76 -13.35
CA ASN A 282 6.18 2.27 -12.02
C ASN A 282 7.07 3.31 -11.31
N TYR A 283 6.54 3.94 -10.26
CA TYR A 283 7.23 4.89 -9.39
C TYR A 283 7.54 4.28 -8.02
N TRP A 284 6.95 3.13 -7.69
CA TRP A 284 7.19 2.39 -6.46
C TRP A 284 8.64 1.91 -6.38
N ASN A 285 9.16 1.32 -7.46
CA ASN A 285 10.50 0.75 -7.52
C ASN A 285 11.66 1.75 -7.39
N GLN A 286 11.40 3.05 -7.55
CA GLN A 286 12.42 4.09 -7.35
C GLN A 286 12.88 4.19 -5.88
N THR A 287 12.34 3.42 -4.98
CA THR A 287 12.48 3.59 -3.53
C THR A 287 12.58 2.35 -2.69
N GLU A 288 11.95 1.30 -3.15
CA GLU A 288 12.08 -0.06 -2.63
C GLU A 288 12.41 -0.96 -3.81
N THR A 289 13.47 -1.73 -3.68
CA THR A 289 13.83 -2.68 -4.72
C THR A 289 12.92 -3.90 -4.62
N PHE A 290 12.65 -4.55 -5.74
CA PHE A 290 11.98 -5.87 -5.74
C PHE A 290 12.72 -6.90 -4.86
N GLU A 291 13.98 -6.66 -4.54
CA GLU A 291 14.78 -7.46 -3.61
C GLU A 291 14.21 -7.48 -2.19
N ALA A 292 13.58 -6.38 -1.74
CA ALA A 292 12.93 -6.34 -0.43
C ALA A 292 11.71 -7.29 -0.37
N LEU A 293 10.90 -7.31 -1.42
CA LEU A 293 9.79 -8.24 -1.55
C LEU A 293 10.27 -9.69 -1.72
N ARG A 294 11.35 -9.89 -2.50
CA ARG A 294 11.93 -11.20 -2.77
C ARG A 294 12.34 -11.93 -1.49
N ILE A 295 12.92 -11.24 -0.51
CA ILE A 295 13.31 -11.83 0.78
C ILE A 295 12.14 -12.57 1.43
N TYR A 296 10.93 -12.01 1.40
CA TYR A 296 9.74 -12.63 2.01
C TYR A 296 9.18 -13.76 1.15
N ILE A 297 9.18 -13.58 -0.18
CA ILE A 297 8.73 -14.63 -1.12
C ILE A 297 9.64 -15.87 -1.04
N ASP A 298 10.96 -15.66 -0.95
CA ASP A 298 11.96 -16.74 -0.90
C ASP A 298 11.98 -17.48 0.46
N MET A 299 11.21 -17.02 1.49
CA MET A 299 11.03 -17.78 2.74
C MET A 299 10.33 -19.13 2.54
N ASN A 300 9.62 -19.27 1.41
CA ASN A 300 9.06 -20.53 0.91
C ASN A 300 8.23 -21.32 1.92
N PHE A 301 7.40 -20.62 2.73
CA PHE A 301 6.41 -21.29 3.56
C PHE A 301 5.45 -22.12 2.69
N GLU A 302 4.96 -23.23 3.23
CA GLU A 302 3.99 -24.08 2.52
C GLU A 302 2.75 -23.25 2.16
N GLY A 303 2.38 -23.22 0.87
CA GLY A 303 1.27 -22.43 0.35
C GLY A 303 1.66 -21.05 -0.20
N LEU A 304 2.66 -20.38 0.36
CA LEU A 304 3.00 -18.99 0.01
C LEU A 304 3.29 -18.78 -1.49
N LYS A 305 3.97 -19.74 -2.13
CA LYS A 305 4.25 -19.68 -3.56
C LYS A 305 2.98 -19.68 -4.39
N ASP A 306 2.05 -20.56 -4.05
CA ASP A 306 0.78 -20.70 -4.76
C ASP A 306 -0.08 -19.46 -4.56
N ASP A 307 -0.08 -18.89 -3.36
CA ASP A 307 -0.78 -17.66 -3.02
C ASP A 307 -0.24 -16.45 -3.80
N VAL A 308 1.08 -16.30 -3.86
CA VAL A 308 1.72 -15.22 -4.64
C VAL A 308 1.38 -15.36 -6.12
N LEU A 309 1.45 -16.55 -6.67
CA LEU A 309 1.10 -16.80 -8.07
C LEU A 309 -0.38 -16.55 -8.33
N SER A 310 -1.26 -16.94 -7.40
CA SER A 310 -2.69 -16.66 -7.44
C SER A 310 -2.97 -15.17 -7.48
N MET A 311 -2.29 -14.40 -6.63
CA MET A 311 -2.42 -12.93 -6.60
C MET A 311 -1.84 -12.25 -7.86
N ILE A 312 -0.71 -12.75 -8.42
CA ILE A 312 -0.18 -12.25 -9.70
C ILE A 312 -1.21 -12.46 -10.82
N ALA A 313 -1.90 -13.59 -10.83
CA ALA A 313 -2.97 -13.86 -11.77
C ALA A 313 -4.20 -12.96 -11.57
N GLY A 314 -4.34 -12.29 -10.43
CA GLY A 314 -5.42 -11.33 -10.11
C GLY A 314 -6.51 -11.91 -9.21
N ASN A 315 -6.25 -13.04 -8.55
CA ASN A 315 -7.17 -13.60 -7.55
C ASN A 315 -6.94 -12.98 -6.17
N THR A 316 -7.91 -13.22 -5.29
CA THR A 316 -7.79 -12.99 -3.85
C THR A 316 -7.36 -14.28 -3.15
N VAL A 317 -6.68 -14.15 -2.02
CA VAL A 317 -6.21 -15.27 -1.20
C VAL A 317 -6.67 -15.07 0.24
N PRO A 318 -7.23 -16.08 0.91
CA PRO A 318 -7.58 -15.99 2.32
C PRO A 318 -6.35 -15.70 3.17
N VAL A 319 -6.50 -14.94 4.27
CA VAL A 319 -5.41 -14.68 5.22
C VAL A 319 -5.95 -14.56 6.65
N ASN A 320 -5.23 -15.15 7.58
CA ASN A 320 -5.47 -14.99 9.02
C ASN A 320 -4.48 -14.02 9.64
N ILE A 321 -4.90 -12.77 9.85
CA ILE A 321 -4.08 -11.70 10.40
C ILE A 321 -3.87 -11.80 11.94
N GLY A 322 -4.54 -12.74 12.61
CA GLY A 322 -4.58 -12.79 14.08
C GLY A 322 -3.28 -13.22 14.77
N ASN A 323 -2.46 -13.99 14.07
CA ASN A 323 -1.25 -14.62 14.64
C ASN A 323 0.02 -13.80 14.48
N PHE A 324 0.00 -12.78 13.62
CA PHE A 324 1.16 -11.96 13.31
C PHE A 324 1.65 -11.17 14.55
N SER A 325 2.95 -11.27 14.83
CA SER A 325 3.60 -10.64 16.00
C SER A 325 3.95 -9.16 15.80
N ASN A 326 3.61 -8.58 14.66
CA ASN A 326 3.96 -7.20 14.26
C ASN A 326 5.48 -6.94 14.25
N ASP A 327 6.27 -7.90 13.80
CA ASP A 327 7.72 -7.76 13.61
C ASP A 327 8.17 -8.28 12.23
N MET A 328 9.46 -8.18 11.91
CA MET A 328 10.02 -8.54 10.61
C MET A 328 10.86 -9.83 10.65
N SER A 329 10.83 -10.59 11.74
CA SER A 329 11.68 -11.77 11.91
C SER A 329 10.95 -12.99 12.46
N THR A 330 9.78 -12.83 13.11
CA THR A 330 9.03 -13.93 13.71
C THR A 330 7.91 -14.37 12.78
N PHE A 331 8.21 -15.30 11.87
CA PHE A 331 7.24 -15.89 10.95
C PHE A 331 7.11 -17.37 11.23
N HIS A 332 5.89 -17.86 11.35
CA HIS A 332 5.58 -19.26 11.59
C HIS A 332 4.81 -19.90 10.43
N PHE A 333 4.03 -19.09 9.71
CA PHE A 333 3.15 -19.51 8.62
C PHE A 333 3.18 -18.48 7.49
N GLU A 334 2.65 -18.87 6.33
CA GLU A 334 2.44 -17.96 5.19
C GLU A 334 1.59 -16.74 5.55
N ASP A 335 0.60 -16.91 6.40
CA ASP A 335 -0.27 -15.83 6.91
C ASP A 335 0.52 -14.69 7.58
N ASP A 336 1.60 -15.01 8.30
CA ASP A 336 2.45 -13.99 8.94
C ASP A 336 3.16 -13.14 7.88
N VAL A 337 3.66 -13.78 6.82
CA VAL A 337 4.30 -13.09 5.69
C VAL A 337 3.28 -12.22 4.95
N LEU A 338 2.10 -12.77 4.62
CA LEU A 338 1.05 -12.03 3.95
C LEU A 338 0.58 -10.83 4.78
N THR A 339 0.47 -11.00 6.12
CA THR A 339 0.12 -9.89 7.02
C THR A 339 1.20 -8.80 7.05
N LEU A 340 2.47 -9.18 7.09
CA LEU A 340 3.55 -8.19 6.94
C LEU A 340 3.45 -7.45 5.60
N LEU A 341 3.19 -8.17 4.51
CA LEU A 341 3.05 -7.56 3.18
C LEU A 341 1.88 -6.58 3.08
N ILE A 342 0.81 -6.72 3.91
CA ILE A 342 -0.25 -5.71 4.05
C ILE A 342 0.36 -4.41 4.60
N HIS A 343 1.11 -4.48 5.71
CA HIS A 343 1.69 -3.30 6.35
C HIS A 343 2.76 -2.63 5.48
N LEU A 344 3.50 -3.41 4.69
CA LEU A 344 4.48 -2.90 3.72
C LEU A 344 3.82 -2.32 2.45
N GLY A 345 2.53 -2.59 2.22
CA GLY A 345 1.79 -2.11 1.06
C GLY A 345 1.95 -2.94 -0.20
N TYR A 346 2.47 -4.16 -0.10
CA TYR A 346 2.55 -5.07 -1.24
C TYR A 346 1.25 -5.82 -1.51
N VAL A 347 0.39 -5.95 -0.53
CA VAL A 347 -0.97 -6.48 -0.70
C VAL A 347 -2.00 -5.57 -0.05
N SER A 348 -3.21 -5.60 -0.55
CA SER A 348 -4.38 -4.96 0.03
C SER A 348 -5.20 -6.02 0.76
N TYR A 349 -5.73 -5.68 1.92
CA TYR A 349 -6.59 -6.54 2.73
C TYR A 349 -8.05 -6.11 2.60
N ASP A 350 -8.91 -7.08 2.41
CA ASP A 350 -10.36 -6.90 2.44
C ASP A 350 -10.90 -7.47 3.77
N TYR A 351 -11.48 -6.60 4.58
CA TYR A 351 -11.92 -6.94 5.93
C TYR A 351 -13.12 -7.89 5.94
N ASP A 352 -14.05 -7.72 5.01
CA ASP A 352 -15.29 -8.50 4.96
C ASP A 352 -15.05 -9.92 4.50
N SER A 353 -14.28 -10.09 3.42
CA SER A 353 -13.93 -11.40 2.87
C SER A 353 -12.73 -12.05 3.56
N LYS A 354 -11.96 -11.32 4.39
CA LYS A 354 -10.71 -11.74 5.02
C LYS A 354 -9.70 -12.28 4.01
N THR A 355 -9.57 -11.57 2.91
CA THR A 355 -8.67 -11.94 1.82
C THR A 355 -7.68 -10.83 1.51
N VAL A 356 -6.57 -11.22 0.87
CA VAL A 356 -5.59 -10.29 0.32
C VAL A 356 -5.52 -10.41 -1.20
N LYS A 357 -5.10 -9.32 -1.84
CA LYS A 357 -4.81 -9.27 -3.28
C LYS A 357 -3.67 -8.29 -3.54
N ILE A 358 -3.01 -8.42 -4.68
CA ILE A 358 -2.10 -7.37 -5.17
C ILE A 358 -2.95 -6.15 -5.55
N PRO A 359 -2.66 -4.95 -4.97
CA PRO A 359 -3.55 -3.82 -5.08
C PRO A 359 -3.71 -3.27 -6.50
N ASN A 360 -2.62 -3.22 -7.28
CA ASN A 360 -2.60 -2.52 -8.57
C ASN A 360 -1.48 -3.01 -9.48
N GLU A 361 -1.44 -2.48 -10.70
CA GLU A 361 -0.44 -2.89 -11.70
C GLU A 361 0.98 -2.43 -11.35
N GLU A 362 1.15 -1.34 -10.61
CA GLU A 362 2.46 -0.87 -10.15
C GLU A 362 3.12 -1.90 -9.22
N VAL A 363 2.39 -2.32 -8.19
CA VAL A 363 2.87 -3.34 -7.22
C VAL A 363 2.96 -4.71 -7.88
N ARG A 364 2.03 -5.05 -8.80
CA ARG A 364 2.08 -6.31 -9.55
C ARG A 364 3.38 -6.46 -10.34
N ALA A 365 3.87 -5.38 -10.94
CA ALA A 365 5.14 -5.38 -11.64
C ALA A 365 6.32 -5.75 -10.70
N GLU A 366 6.26 -5.32 -9.43
CA GLU A 366 7.29 -5.67 -8.44
C GLU A 366 7.26 -7.18 -8.10
N TYR A 367 6.08 -7.78 -7.97
CA TYR A 367 5.95 -9.22 -7.79
C TYR A 367 6.54 -9.99 -8.97
N VAL A 368 6.23 -9.58 -10.19
CA VAL A 368 6.77 -10.22 -11.42
C VAL A 368 8.29 -10.10 -11.50
N ASN A 369 8.84 -8.94 -11.17
CA ASN A 369 10.28 -8.73 -11.12
C ASN A 369 10.92 -9.62 -10.04
N SER A 370 10.32 -9.71 -8.85
CA SER A 370 10.80 -10.55 -7.75
C SER A 370 10.82 -12.02 -8.13
N VAL A 371 9.70 -12.51 -8.68
CA VAL A 371 9.56 -13.90 -9.14
C VAL A 371 10.52 -14.20 -10.30
N SER A 372 10.72 -13.27 -11.22
CA SER A 372 11.65 -13.43 -12.35
C SER A 372 13.12 -13.49 -11.94
N ALA A 373 13.46 -12.93 -10.77
CA ALA A 373 14.80 -12.94 -10.19
C ALA A 373 15.01 -14.05 -9.14
N SER A 374 13.94 -14.75 -8.73
CA SER A 374 13.98 -15.85 -7.76
C SER A 374 14.35 -17.18 -8.40
N GLU A 375 14.50 -18.23 -7.58
CA GLU A 375 14.71 -19.63 -8.05
C GLU A 375 13.46 -20.26 -8.67
N TRP A 376 12.38 -19.50 -8.89
CA TRP A 376 11.15 -19.94 -9.56
C TRP A 376 11.29 -19.94 -11.09
N GLY A 377 12.37 -20.54 -11.60
CA GLY A 377 12.79 -20.48 -13.00
C GLY A 377 11.71 -20.87 -14.02
N GLU A 378 10.83 -21.79 -13.67
CA GLU A 378 9.74 -22.25 -14.54
C GLU A 378 8.67 -21.18 -14.73
N VAL A 379 8.21 -20.56 -13.63
CA VAL A 379 7.23 -19.45 -13.67
C VAL A 379 7.80 -18.24 -14.40
N SER A 380 9.07 -17.91 -14.15
CA SER A 380 9.78 -16.85 -14.86
C SER A 380 9.79 -17.06 -16.38
N LYS A 381 9.95 -18.30 -16.83
CA LYS A 381 9.92 -18.66 -18.24
C LYS A 381 8.54 -18.45 -18.85
N SER A 382 7.47 -18.89 -18.17
CA SER A 382 6.08 -18.65 -18.61
C SER A 382 5.76 -17.16 -18.76
N LEU A 383 6.16 -16.35 -17.76
CA LEU A 383 5.97 -14.91 -17.81
C LEU A 383 6.73 -14.25 -18.99
N LYS A 384 7.96 -14.70 -19.28
CA LYS A 384 8.75 -14.21 -20.41
C LYS A 384 8.13 -14.60 -21.76
N ASN A 385 7.58 -15.80 -21.87
CA ASN A 385 6.94 -16.30 -23.09
C ASN A 385 5.53 -15.71 -23.31
N SER A 386 4.98 -15.00 -22.34
CA SER A 386 3.61 -14.46 -22.40
C SER A 386 3.38 -13.46 -23.55
N ALA A 387 4.43 -12.75 -23.98
CA ALA A 387 4.37 -11.86 -25.14
C ALA A 387 4.18 -12.65 -26.45
N ASP A 388 4.88 -13.76 -26.61
CA ASP A 388 4.76 -14.63 -27.77
C ASP A 388 3.39 -15.30 -27.83
N THR A 389 2.84 -15.67 -26.67
CA THR A 389 1.48 -16.23 -26.55
C THR A 389 0.42 -15.21 -26.99
N LEU A 390 0.55 -13.96 -26.56
CA LEU A 390 -0.33 -12.88 -26.97
C LEU A 390 -0.25 -12.61 -28.48
N GLU A 391 0.97 -12.60 -29.03
CA GLU A 391 1.19 -12.44 -30.46
C GLU A 391 0.55 -13.59 -31.26
N ALA A 392 0.62 -14.83 -30.73
CA ALA A 392 -0.03 -15.99 -31.35
C ALA A 392 -1.57 -15.85 -31.35
N ILE A 393 -2.19 -15.20 -30.36
CA ILE A 393 -3.62 -14.88 -30.38
C ILE A 393 -3.92 -13.87 -31.49
N TRP A 394 -3.17 -12.77 -31.57
CA TRP A 394 -3.39 -11.75 -32.60
C TRP A 394 -3.23 -12.31 -34.02
N GLN A 395 -2.31 -13.26 -34.19
CA GLN A 395 -2.06 -13.93 -35.47
C GLN A 395 -2.96 -15.15 -35.71
N LYS A 396 -3.93 -15.44 -34.81
CA LYS A 396 -4.86 -16.56 -34.90
C LYS A 396 -4.16 -17.91 -35.07
N ARG A 397 -3.18 -18.18 -34.20
CA ARG A 397 -2.40 -19.42 -34.18
C ARG A 397 -2.79 -20.32 -32.98
N PRO A 398 -3.97 -20.98 -33.00
CA PRO A 398 -4.53 -21.65 -31.83
C PRO A 398 -3.64 -22.75 -31.29
N LYS A 399 -2.91 -23.48 -32.15
CA LYS A 399 -1.98 -24.52 -31.71
C LYS A 399 -0.85 -23.97 -30.84
N GLN A 400 -0.26 -22.86 -31.24
CA GLN A 400 0.81 -22.20 -30.46
C GLN A 400 0.29 -21.68 -29.11
N VAL A 401 -0.93 -21.16 -29.07
CA VAL A 401 -1.58 -20.75 -27.82
C VAL A 401 -1.82 -21.96 -26.91
N ALA A 402 -2.35 -23.07 -27.43
CA ALA A 402 -2.58 -24.27 -26.65
C ALA A 402 -1.27 -24.87 -26.09
N GLU A 403 -0.20 -24.89 -26.88
CA GLU A 403 1.14 -25.32 -26.46
C GLU A 403 1.71 -24.44 -25.34
N ALA A 404 1.59 -23.09 -25.47
CA ALA A 404 2.06 -22.14 -24.46
C ALA A 404 1.29 -22.29 -23.14
N ILE A 405 -0.04 -22.47 -23.21
CA ILE A 405 -0.87 -22.74 -22.03
C ILE A 405 -0.50 -24.07 -21.39
N SER A 406 -0.24 -25.13 -22.19
CA SER A 406 0.21 -26.43 -21.68
C SER A 406 1.55 -26.31 -20.97
N GLN A 407 2.47 -25.52 -21.50
CA GLN A 407 3.75 -25.26 -20.86
C GLN A 407 3.57 -24.51 -19.54
N ALA A 408 2.76 -23.44 -19.52
CA ALA A 408 2.44 -22.70 -18.31
C ALA A 408 1.80 -23.60 -17.24
N HIS A 409 0.90 -24.50 -17.64
CA HIS A 409 0.28 -25.48 -16.76
C HIS A 409 1.32 -26.46 -16.17
N PHE A 410 2.21 -26.99 -16.98
CA PHE A 410 3.24 -27.92 -16.52
C PHE A 410 4.18 -27.24 -15.51
N GLU A 411 4.47 -25.96 -15.73
CA GLU A 411 5.31 -25.13 -14.87
C GLU A 411 4.63 -24.76 -13.55
N THR A 412 3.28 -24.75 -13.51
CA THR A 412 2.46 -24.45 -12.32
C THR A 412 1.85 -25.71 -11.66
N SER A 413 2.35 -26.89 -11.99
CA SER A 413 1.74 -28.19 -11.64
C SER A 413 1.68 -28.53 -10.14
N HIS A 414 2.25 -27.72 -9.26
CA HIS A 414 2.11 -27.86 -7.80
C HIS A 414 0.77 -27.33 -7.29
N ILE A 415 0.06 -26.51 -8.07
CA ILE A 415 -1.30 -26.06 -7.78
C ILE A 415 -2.24 -27.22 -8.10
N GLN A 416 -3.20 -27.52 -7.21
CA GLN A 416 -4.22 -28.52 -7.49
C GLN A 416 -5.05 -28.09 -8.70
N TYR A 417 -4.71 -28.61 -9.87
CA TYR A 417 -5.35 -28.31 -11.15
C TYR A 417 -6.63 -29.12 -11.27
N ASN A 418 -7.70 -28.68 -10.61
CA ASN A 418 -8.91 -29.48 -10.41
C ASN A 418 -10.18 -28.89 -11.06
N ASP A 419 -10.16 -27.64 -11.53
CA ASP A 419 -11.35 -26.93 -12.01
C ASP A 419 -11.06 -25.83 -13.05
N GLU A 420 -12.13 -25.16 -13.50
CA GLU A 420 -12.05 -24.01 -14.41
C GLU A 420 -11.29 -22.81 -13.82
N ASN A 421 -11.24 -22.67 -12.48
CA ASN A 421 -10.49 -21.59 -11.82
C ASN A 421 -8.98 -21.77 -11.99
N ALA A 422 -8.49 -23.01 -11.82
CA ALA A 422 -7.08 -23.34 -12.05
C ALA A 422 -6.66 -23.10 -13.51
N LEU A 423 -7.55 -23.39 -14.47
CA LEU A 423 -7.33 -23.09 -15.88
C LEU A 423 -7.27 -21.57 -16.13
N SER A 424 -8.21 -20.79 -15.56
CA SER A 424 -8.22 -19.33 -15.64
C SER A 424 -6.90 -18.71 -15.13
N TYR A 425 -6.38 -19.27 -14.07
CA TYR A 425 -5.11 -18.91 -13.47
C TYR A 425 -3.92 -19.12 -14.42
N THR A 426 -3.79 -20.32 -14.97
CA THR A 426 -2.73 -20.65 -15.90
C THR A 426 -2.74 -19.76 -17.14
N ILE A 427 -3.93 -19.46 -17.66
CA ILE A 427 -4.11 -18.57 -18.82
C ILE A 427 -3.72 -17.12 -18.46
N SER A 428 -4.05 -16.66 -17.26
CA SER A 428 -3.66 -15.33 -16.80
C SER A 428 -2.14 -15.15 -16.75
N LEU A 429 -1.39 -16.18 -16.37
CA LEU A 429 0.07 -16.18 -16.41
C LEU A 429 0.60 -16.27 -17.85
N ALA A 430 0.03 -17.17 -18.66
CA ALA A 430 0.42 -17.33 -20.07
C ALA A 430 0.16 -16.09 -20.91
N LEU A 431 -0.77 -15.24 -20.50
CA LEU A 431 -1.13 -13.97 -21.15
C LEU A 431 -0.76 -12.74 -20.33
N TYR A 432 0.20 -12.86 -19.41
CA TYR A 432 0.58 -11.73 -18.54
C TYR A 432 0.94 -10.46 -19.33
N ALA A 433 1.67 -10.59 -20.44
CA ALA A 433 2.05 -9.47 -21.30
C ALA A 433 0.87 -8.68 -21.90
N ALA A 434 -0.33 -9.27 -21.93
CA ALA A 434 -1.54 -8.59 -22.39
C ALA A 434 -1.83 -7.32 -21.58
N ARG A 435 -1.42 -7.26 -20.30
CA ARG A 435 -1.60 -6.09 -19.42
C ARG A 435 -0.94 -4.81 -19.96
N ASN A 436 0.06 -4.94 -20.82
CA ASN A 436 0.70 -3.79 -21.47
C ASN A 436 -0.23 -3.10 -22.48
N PHE A 437 -1.16 -3.83 -23.07
CA PHE A 437 -2.01 -3.38 -24.17
C PHE A 437 -3.49 -3.31 -23.78
N TYR A 438 -3.91 -4.05 -22.74
CA TYR A 438 -5.31 -4.25 -22.37
C TYR A 438 -5.60 -3.91 -20.92
N VAL A 439 -6.85 -3.55 -20.65
CA VAL A 439 -7.49 -3.68 -19.35
C VAL A 439 -8.15 -5.04 -19.32
N ILE A 440 -7.88 -5.86 -18.32
CA ILE A 440 -8.36 -7.23 -18.22
C ILE A 440 -9.50 -7.28 -17.21
N HIS A 441 -10.65 -7.78 -17.64
CA HIS A 441 -11.82 -8.01 -16.80
C HIS A 441 -12.05 -9.51 -16.65
N ARG A 442 -12.32 -9.96 -15.43
CA ARG A 442 -12.79 -11.30 -15.14
C ARG A 442 -14.30 -11.27 -14.90
N GLU A 443 -14.99 -12.32 -15.31
CA GLU A 443 -16.43 -12.46 -15.15
C GLU A 443 -17.19 -11.19 -15.60
N LEU A 444 -16.79 -10.64 -16.74
CA LEU A 444 -17.46 -9.46 -17.28
C LEU A 444 -18.90 -9.82 -17.68
N ALA A 445 -19.89 -9.13 -17.09
CA ALA A 445 -21.28 -9.30 -17.45
C ALA A 445 -21.50 -8.87 -18.91
N GLY A 446 -21.99 -9.76 -19.74
CA GLY A 446 -22.32 -9.52 -21.15
C GLY A 446 -23.61 -10.24 -21.55
N GLY A 447 -24.55 -9.51 -22.12
CA GLY A 447 -25.80 -10.08 -22.63
C GLY A 447 -26.51 -11.00 -21.64
N LYS A 448 -26.44 -12.34 -21.85
CA LYS A 448 -27.14 -13.35 -21.06
C LYS A 448 -26.24 -14.11 -20.07
N GLY A 449 -25.04 -13.58 -19.74
CA GLY A 449 -24.14 -14.26 -18.81
C GLY A 449 -22.83 -13.50 -18.59
N PHE A 450 -21.82 -14.21 -18.08
CA PHE A 450 -20.49 -13.65 -17.81
C PHE A 450 -19.45 -14.35 -18.71
N ALA A 451 -18.54 -13.57 -19.29
CA ALA A 451 -17.36 -14.09 -19.96
C ALA A 451 -16.24 -14.30 -18.93
N ASP A 452 -15.49 -15.40 -19.03
CA ASP A 452 -14.47 -15.75 -18.04
C ASP A 452 -13.34 -14.71 -18.00
N LEU A 453 -12.84 -14.28 -19.18
CA LEU A 453 -11.83 -13.24 -19.30
C LEU A 453 -12.15 -12.34 -20.52
N VAL A 454 -12.09 -11.02 -20.31
CA VAL A 454 -12.25 -10.05 -21.40
C VAL A 454 -11.09 -9.05 -21.36
N PHE A 455 -10.45 -8.88 -22.51
CA PHE A 455 -9.33 -7.98 -22.70
C PHE A 455 -9.78 -6.79 -23.55
N ILE A 456 -9.90 -5.62 -22.92
CA ILE A 456 -10.32 -4.38 -23.57
C ILE A 456 -9.06 -3.57 -23.91
N PRO A 457 -8.83 -3.21 -25.19
CA PRO A 457 -7.68 -2.41 -25.57
C PRO A 457 -7.60 -1.09 -24.81
N ARG A 458 -6.41 -0.73 -24.35
CA ARG A 458 -6.17 0.59 -23.77
C ARG A 458 -6.29 1.65 -24.84
N LYS A 459 -6.74 2.85 -24.50
CA LYS A 459 -6.92 4.00 -25.42
C LYS A 459 -5.69 4.31 -26.28
N LYS A 460 -4.49 3.91 -25.83
CA LYS A 460 -3.23 4.07 -26.57
C LYS A 460 -3.04 3.07 -27.71
N PHE A 461 -3.82 1.99 -27.73
CA PHE A 461 -3.70 0.87 -28.68
C PHE A 461 -5.06 0.55 -29.32
N PRO A 462 -5.73 1.54 -29.92
CA PRO A 462 -7.08 1.36 -30.47
C PRO A 462 -7.11 0.38 -31.66
N GLU A 463 -5.95 0.11 -32.25
CA GLU A 463 -5.81 -0.82 -33.37
C GLU A 463 -5.80 -2.28 -32.94
N LYS A 464 -5.60 -2.56 -31.65
CA LYS A 464 -5.59 -3.93 -31.13
C LYS A 464 -7.01 -4.47 -31.03
N PRO A 465 -7.24 -5.78 -31.34
CA PRO A 465 -8.54 -6.39 -31.18
C PRO A 465 -8.93 -6.50 -29.70
N ALA A 466 -10.18 -6.32 -29.36
CA ALA A 466 -10.69 -6.82 -28.08
C ALA A 466 -10.68 -8.35 -28.10
N ILE A 467 -10.44 -8.99 -26.95
CA ILE A 467 -10.35 -10.45 -26.88
C ILE A 467 -11.33 -10.94 -25.82
N VAL A 468 -12.18 -11.90 -26.16
CA VAL A 468 -13.09 -12.60 -25.26
C VAL A 468 -12.64 -14.03 -25.13
N VAL A 469 -12.32 -14.48 -23.91
CA VAL A 469 -11.86 -15.83 -23.62
C VAL A 469 -12.92 -16.56 -22.82
N GLU A 470 -13.28 -17.75 -23.27
CA GLU A 470 -14.16 -18.69 -22.56
C GLU A 470 -13.40 -19.98 -22.29
N LEU A 471 -13.52 -20.47 -21.07
CA LEU A 471 -12.80 -21.63 -20.56
C LEU A 471 -13.72 -22.83 -20.46
N LYS A 472 -13.19 -24.01 -20.75
CA LYS A 472 -13.88 -25.27 -20.56
C LYS A 472 -12.96 -26.29 -19.92
N TRP A 473 -13.57 -27.13 -19.10
CA TRP A 473 -12.89 -28.19 -18.38
C TRP A 473 -13.58 -29.52 -18.70
N ASP A 474 -12.81 -30.49 -19.26
CA ASP A 474 -13.31 -31.78 -19.70
C ASP A 474 -14.55 -31.68 -20.64
N LYS A 475 -14.61 -30.65 -21.48
CA LYS A 475 -15.70 -30.38 -22.43
C LYS A 475 -15.14 -30.29 -23.86
N ASP A 476 -15.95 -29.76 -24.76
CA ASP A 476 -15.55 -29.49 -26.14
C ASP A 476 -15.14 -28.03 -26.29
N VAL A 477 -14.02 -27.78 -26.98
CA VAL A 477 -13.51 -26.44 -27.22
C VAL A 477 -14.43 -25.62 -28.16
N ASP A 478 -15.10 -26.25 -29.09
CA ASP A 478 -16.09 -25.59 -29.98
C ASP A 478 -17.30 -25.09 -29.18
N GLY A 479 -17.64 -25.76 -28.10
CA GLY A 479 -18.66 -25.37 -27.15
C GLY A 479 -18.35 -24.04 -26.44
N ALA A 480 -17.07 -23.68 -26.26
CA ALA A 480 -16.67 -22.40 -25.71
C ALA A 480 -17.01 -21.25 -26.65
N ILE A 481 -16.66 -21.36 -27.94
CA ILE A 481 -17.00 -20.35 -28.94
C ILE A 481 -18.52 -20.22 -29.11
N ALA A 482 -19.23 -21.35 -29.17
CA ALA A 482 -20.70 -21.35 -29.25
C ALA A 482 -21.32 -20.64 -28.02
N GLN A 483 -20.75 -20.78 -26.83
CA GLN A 483 -21.20 -20.10 -25.64
C GLN A 483 -20.99 -18.59 -25.74
N ILE A 484 -19.82 -18.10 -26.18
CA ILE A 484 -19.57 -16.66 -26.36
C ILE A 484 -20.61 -16.06 -27.30
N LYS A 485 -20.89 -16.70 -28.43
CA LYS A 485 -21.86 -16.24 -29.42
C LYS A 485 -23.30 -16.26 -28.88
N ASN A 486 -23.71 -17.34 -28.23
CA ASN A 486 -25.08 -17.54 -27.72
C ASN A 486 -25.43 -16.59 -26.55
N LYS A 487 -24.46 -16.26 -25.73
CA LYS A 487 -24.65 -15.36 -24.58
C LYS A 487 -24.47 -13.88 -24.93
N GLU A 488 -24.17 -13.56 -26.19
CA GLU A 488 -24.03 -12.19 -26.69
C GLU A 488 -23.04 -11.34 -25.88
N TYR A 489 -21.93 -11.94 -25.44
CA TYR A 489 -20.91 -11.24 -24.65
C TYR A 489 -20.33 -10.01 -25.36
N CYS A 490 -20.33 -10.02 -26.68
CA CYS A 490 -19.86 -8.91 -27.50
C CYS A 490 -20.73 -7.64 -27.41
N ARG A 491 -21.94 -7.72 -26.78
CA ARG A 491 -22.81 -6.54 -26.61
C ARG A 491 -22.19 -5.46 -25.74
N SER A 492 -21.41 -5.85 -24.73
CA SER A 492 -20.66 -4.92 -23.89
C SER A 492 -19.41 -4.35 -24.58
N LEU A 493 -19.08 -4.84 -25.80
CA LEU A 493 -17.95 -4.44 -26.61
C LEU A 493 -18.38 -3.76 -27.91
N GLU A 494 -19.54 -3.09 -27.92
CA GLU A 494 -20.08 -2.43 -29.12
C GLU A 494 -19.12 -1.42 -29.77
N GLU A 495 -18.28 -0.77 -28.96
CA GLU A 495 -17.25 0.16 -29.43
C GLU A 495 -16.14 -0.52 -30.26
N TYR A 496 -15.99 -1.86 -30.13
CA TYR A 496 -14.96 -2.67 -30.81
C TYR A 496 -15.52 -3.53 -31.91
N ARG A 497 -16.75 -3.26 -32.39
CA ARG A 497 -17.41 -4.04 -33.45
C ARG A 497 -16.50 -4.20 -34.69
N GLY A 498 -16.36 -5.44 -35.14
CA GLY A 498 -15.51 -5.81 -36.29
C GLY A 498 -14.01 -5.96 -35.96
N ASN A 499 -13.61 -5.79 -34.69
CA ASN A 499 -12.25 -6.02 -34.22
C ASN A 499 -12.25 -6.77 -32.88
N VAL A 500 -12.92 -7.93 -32.82
CA VAL A 500 -13.01 -8.79 -31.63
C VAL A 500 -12.54 -10.20 -31.98
N LEU A 501 -11.66 -10.76 -31.15
CA LEU A 501 -11.24 -12.15 -31.21
C LEU A 501 -11.95 -12.94 -30.11
N LEU A 502 -12.57 -14.06 -30.51
CA LEU A 502 -13.21 -15.04 -29.64
C LEU A 502 -12.22 -16.19 -29.44
N VAL A 503 -11.84 -16.45 -28.21
CA VAL A 503 -10.84 -17.48 -27.86
C VAL A 503 -11.49 -18.51 -26.96
N GLY A 504 -11.65 -19.72 -27.46
CA GLY A 504 -12.08 -20.87 -26.66
C GLY A 504 -10.87 -21.68 -26.21
N VAL A 505 -10.78 -22.02 -24.92
CA VAL A 505 -9.74 -22.90 -24.37
C VAL A 505 -10.39 -24.02 -23.59
N ASN A 506 -9.99 -25.27 -23.87
CA ASN A 506 -10.42 -26.45 -23.13
C ASN A 506 -9.22 -27.22 -22.59
N TYR A 507 -9.32 -27.73 -21.38
CA TYR A 507 -8.40 -28.69 -20.82
C TYR A 507 -9.07 -30.03 -20.67
N ASN A 508 -8.45 -31.07 -21.25
CA ASN A 508 -8.91 -32.43 -21.12
C ASN A 508 -8.07 -33.17 -20.05
N ARG A 509 -8.69 -33.51 -18.93
CA ARG A 509 -8.04 -34.14 -17.78
C ARG A 509 -7.51 -35.54 -18.08
N LYS A 510 -8.16 -36.29 -18.99
CA LYS A 510 -7.75 -37.66 -19.35
C LYS A 510 -6.50 -37.68 -20.22
N THR A 511 -6.44 -36.80 -21.22
CA THR A 511 -5.30 -36.69 -22.15
C THR A 511 -4.24 -35.73 -21.65
N LYS A 512 -4.55 -34.88 -20.66
CA LYS A 512 -3.70 -33.77 -20.15
C LYS A 512 -3.29 -32.79 -21.25
N VAL A 513 -4.15 -32.56 -22.22
CA VAL A 513 -3.91 -31.68 -23.37
C VAL A 513 -4.83 -30.46 -23.28
N HIS A 514 -4.27 -29.29 -23.60
CA HIS A 514 -5.05 -28.09 -23.86
C HIS A 514 -5.38 -27.99 -25.34
N GLU A 515 -6.59 -27.53 -25.62
CA GLU A 515 -7.08 -27.25 -26.96
C GLU A 515 -7.48 -25.78 -27.02
N CYS A 516 -7.24 -25.13 -28.14
CA CYS A 516 -7.59 -23.75 -28.37
C CYS A 516 -8.22 -23.57 -29.73
N VAL A 517 -9.27 -22.74 -29.80
CA VAL A 517 -9.88 -22.25 -31.03
C VAL A 517 -9.94 -20.74 -30.98
N ILE A 518 -9.65 -20.08 -32.10
CA ILE A 518 -9.69 -18.62 -32.21
C ILE A 518 -10.52 -18.25 -33.43
N GLU A 519 -11.57 -17.46 -33.23
CA GLU A 519 -12.43 -16.95 -34.30
C GLU A 519 -12.50 -15.42 -34.26
N GLU A 520 -12.78 -14.78 -35.40
CA GLU A 520 -13.17 -13.37 -35.45
C GLU A 520 -14.67 -13.22 -35.25
N ASP A 521 -15.07 -12.24 -34.46
CA ASP A 521 -16.47 -11.87 -34.38
C ASP A 521 -16.84 -11.01 -35.61
N VAL A 522 -17.56 -11.62 -36.54
CA VAL A 522 -18.01 -10.97 -37.82
C VAL A 522 -19.40 -10.36 -37.66
N ILE A 523 -19.89 -10.12 -36.45
CA ILE A 523 -21.22 -9.51 -36.22
C ILE A 523 -21.22 -8.05 -36.71
N GLY A 524 -21.65 -7.84 -37.93
CA GLY A 524 -21.83 -6.49 -38.44
C GLY A 524 -21.83 -6.28 -39.96
N THR A 525 -21.83 -7.33 -40.77
CA THR A 525 -22.12 -7.22 -42.19
C THR A 525 -23.45 -7.88 -42.53
N GLU A 526 -24.55 -7.35 -41.99
CA GLU A 526 -25.79 -7.42 -42.73
C GLU A 526 -25.67 -6.39 -43.89
N ILE A 527 -25.55 -6.92 -45.06
CA ILE A 527 -25.63 -6.24 -46.34
C ILE A 527 -26.95 -5.48 -46.37
N VAL A 528 -26.88 -4.13 -46.52
CA VAL A 528 -27.99 -3.31 -46.96
C VAL A 528 -28.14 -3.48 -48.47
#